data_6a0d3762e2cbf2773df3021e4fc11990
#
_entry.id   6a0d3762e2cbf2773df3021e4fc11990
#
_cell.length_a   1.000
_cell.length_b   1.000
_cell.length_c   1.000
_cell.angle_alpha   90.00
_cell.angle_beta   90.00
_cell.angle_gamma   90.00
#
_symmetry.space_group_name_H-M   'P 1'
#
loop_
_entity.id
_entity.type
_entity.pdbx_description
1 polymer ?
#
loop_
_entity_poly.entity_id
_entity_poly.type
_entity_poly.pdbx_seq_one_letter_code
_entity_poly.pdbx_strand_id
1 'polypeptide(L)'
;GTSADFLQTLQPGDELEIKIMLQLEDGSYPDINCMVGGDRKILENGEVLETDWAELHPRTAIGYSADRSKVYMLVVDGRQGGYSDGATTKQMADMMKFAGATNAMNLDGGGSSGMYIEKYGQVNSPSDGHERAVSNGIFVVSNAPDDNTVAEILCTSAYYSLPKNGIFTPHFMGYNQYGYLIDTDLQGVTLRCDESLGYIKGTDTFVASGDGKGKLYATYNGIETSIDIVINEPQGLTLRLDSVINDGLYEYPIEVTAIVNGESMLISPDAFSWTVQDPTICTVTEGLLKGIANGKTDIYCRQDNFTDTLSVTVQIPDRRNRAIDDFSDASSWDITNSALKDISIVPTAQGTELRYTFSSGRAPYLQIAKDIYLYSLPDSMRITLNTGATQVSKIALSMKNNASSTSTLTEFENIPQNTDHVISIPMNGYFENYRDMSLYPVKFQSLKLFILGSSQTAGNPYTIALKEFSLIYDGITVNVSNPEIASLLRVYPNPVEAGESQIHFVLPQNADVNCELYNLGGQLLNRVEMGQTPAGEITLPIGNLASGTYLLKIYRNGIADSVKIIVK
;
A
#
# COMPACT_ATOMS: atom_id res chain seq x y z
N GLY A 1 14.48 -55.50 -18.65
CA GLY A 1 15.43 -56.00 -17.72
C GLY A 1 14.78 -56.77 -16.58
N THR A 2 15.56 -57.39 -15.76
CA THR A 2 15.19 -58.27 -14.64
C THR A 2 14.16 -57.72 -13.66
N SER A 3 14.01 -56.41 -13.55
CA SER A 3 13.03 -55.77 -12.67
C SER A 3 11.56 -55.85 -13.21
N ALA A 4 11.38 -55.88 -14.54
CA ALA A 4 10.07 -56.05 -15.11
C ALA A 4 9.52 -57.48 -14.93
N ASP A 5 10.38 -58.46 -14.99
CA ASP A 5 10.01 -59.86 -14.82
C ASP A 5 9.57 -60.15 -13.38
N PHE A 6 10.24 -59.56 -12.37
CA PHE A 6 9.84 -59.64 -10.96
C PHE A 6 8.43 -59.03 -10.74
N LEU A 7 8.17 -57.84 -11.29
CA LEU A 7 6.88 -57.20 -11.10
C LEU A 7 5.71 -58.01 -11.71
N GLN A 8 5.98 -58.83 -12.76
CA GLN A 8 4.96 -59.68 -13.38
C GLN A 8 4.61 -60.92 -12.52
N THR A 9 5.45 -61.25 -11.52
CA THR A 9 5.21 -62.39 -10.60
C THR A 9 4.31 -62.02 -9.42
N LEU A 10 4.08 -60.73 -9.18
CA LEU A 10 3.32 -60.24 -8.04
C LEU A 10 1.82 -60.52 -8.19
N GLN A 11 1.17 -60.84 -7.10
CA GLN A 11 -0.25 -61.05 -7.00
C GLN A 11 -0.93 -59.93 -6.18
N PRO A 12 -2.21 -59.64 -6.40
CA PRO A 12 -2.95 -58.70 -5.53
C PRO A 12 -2.91 -59.17 -4.07
N GLY A 13 -2.36 -58.36 -3.19
CA GLY A 13 -2.18 -58.66 -1.76
C GLY A 13 -0.72 -58.95 -1.35
N ASP A 14 0.22 -59.03 -2.30
CA ASP A 14 1.64 -59.15 -1.98
C ASP A 14 2.16 -57.84 -1.38
N GLU A 15 2.93 -57.95 -0.29
CA GLU A 15 3.61 -56.81 0.33
C GLU A 15 4.98 -56.59 -0.33
N LEU A 16 5.26 -55.34 -0.70
CA LEU A 16 6.53 -54.93 -1.26
C LEU A 16 7.23 -53.95 -0.33
N GLU A 17 8.46 -54.27 0.03
CA GLU A 17 9.37 -53.32 0.68
C GLU A 17 10.19 -52.60 -0.41
N ILE A 18 10.00 -51.29 -0.54
CA ILE A 18 10.79 -50.45 -1.44
C ILE A 18 11.82 -49.68 -0.62
N LYS A 19 13.09 -49.99 -0.83
CA LYS A 19 14.21 -49.25 -0.23
C LYS A 19 14.81 -48.32 -1.28
N ILE A 20 14.70 -47.02 -1.03
CA ILE A 20 15.42 -46.02 -1.80
C ILE A 20 16.67 -45.64 -1.04
N MET A 21 17.83 -45.91 -1.61
CA MET A 21 19.13 -45.56 -1.03
C MET A 21 19.82 -44.58 -1.96
N LEU A 22 20.27 -43.46 -1.40
CA LEU A 22 21.08 -42.48 -2.12
C LEU A 22 22.55 -42.80 -1.81
N GLN A 23 23.33 -43.06 -2.85
CA GLN A 23 24.76 -43.28 -2.76
C GLN A 23 25.48 -42.03 -3.28
N LEU A 24 26.42 -41.52 -2.49
CA LEU A 24 27.30 -40.44 -2.92
C LEU A 24 28.34 -40.93 -3.93
N GLU A 25 29.00 -39.98 -4.62
CA GLU A 25 30.06 -40.29 -5.61
C GLU A 25 31.21 -41.07 -5.03
N ASP A 26 31.51 -40.93 -3.72
CA ASP A 26 32.52 -41.68 -2.99
C ASP A 26 32.07 -43.10 -2.58
N GLY A 27 30.85 -43.48 -2.95
CA GLY A 27 30.26 -44.78 -2.64
C GLY A 27 29.61 -44.89 -1.26
N SER A 28 29.63 -43.83 -0.45
CA SER A 28 29.01 -43.82 0.88
C SER A 28 27.48 -43.65 0.81
N TYR A 29 26.81 -44.07 1.88
CA TYR A 29 25.34 -43.89 2.08
C TYR A 29 25.14 -42.99 3.29
N PRO A 30 25.00 -41.66 3.06
CA PRO A 30 24.80 -40.72 4.14
C PRO A 30 23.41 -40.84 4.75
N ASP A 31 23.32 -40.51 6.03
CA ASP A 31 22.02 -40.24 6.66
C ASP A 31 21.56 -38.85 6.22
N ILE A 32 20.58 -38.79 5.31
CA ILE A 32 20.07 -37.56 4.71
C ILE A 32 18.69 -37.25 5.25
N ASN A 33 18.58 -36.15 6.01
CA ASN A 33 17.30 -35.67 6.51
C ASN A 33 16.56 -34.82 5.48
N CYS A 34 17.29 -34.04 4.66
CA CYS A 34 16.73 -33.17 3.66
C CYS A 34 17.65 -33.07 2.45
N MET A 35 17.08 -33.05 1.25
CA MET A 35 17.84 -32.90 0.01
C MET A 35 17.11 -31.99 -0.96
N VAL A 36 17.86 -31.10 -1.60
CA VAL A 36 17.36 -30.25 -2.69
C VAL A 36 18.21 -30.48 -3.93
N GLY A 37 17.54 -30.64 -5.07
CA GLY A 37 18.18 -30.71 -6.37
C GLY A 37 18.40 -29.30 -6.94
N GLY A 38 19.57 -29.12 -7.56
CA GLY A 38 19.88 -27.88 -8.29
C GLY A 38 20.31 -28.16 -9.72
N ASP A 39 20.41 -27.09 -10.50
CA ASP A 39 20.85 -27.14 -11.87
C ASP A 39 22.37 -27.37 -11.96
N ARG A 40 23.14 -26.54 -11.24
CA ARG A 40 24.61 -26.59 -11.24
C ARG A 40 25.24 -25.93 -10.03
N LYS A 41 26.45 -26.39 -9.68
CA LYS A 41 27.31 -25.62 -8.76
C LYS A 41 27.76 -24.34 -9.46
N ILE A 42 27.75 -23.24 -8.73
CA ILE A 42 28.19 -21.92 -9.19
C ILE A 42 29.37 -21.39 -8.37
N LEU A 43 29.53 -21.89 -7.14
CA LEU A 43 30.61 -21.53 -6.22
C LEU A 43 31.10 -22.80 -5.51
N GLU A 44 32.39 -23.03 -5.46
CA GLU A 44 33.00 -24.16 -4.76
C GLU A 44 34.29 -23.74 -4.04
N ASN A 45 34.37 -23.98 -2.74
CA ASN A 45 35.50 -23.62 -1.88
C ASN A 45 35.97 -22.17 -2.01
N GLY A 46 35.02 -21.25 -2.24
CA GLY A 46 35.26 -19.83 -2.43
C GLY A 46 35.66 -19.41 -3.86
N GLU A 47 35.77 -20.36 -4.77
CA GLU A 47 36.08 -20.10 -6.17
C GLU A 47 34.79 -20.10 -7.03
N VAL A 48 34.62 -19.04 -7.81
CA VAL A 48 33.52 -18.93 -8.77
C VAL A 48 33.76 -19.87 -9.92
N LEU A 49 32.84 -20.78 -10.15
CA LEU A 49 32.94 -21.73 -11.24
C LEU A 49 32.53 -21.08 -12.56
N GLU A 50 33.25 -21.35 -13.65
CA GLU A 50 32.81 -20.96 -14.97
C GLU A 50 31.54 -21.73 -15.35
N THR A 51 30.51 -21.01 -15.76
CA THR A 51 29.24 -21.57 -16.17
C THR A 51 28.87 -21.05 -17.54
N ASP A 52 28.30 -21.89 -18.38
CA ASP A 52 27.95 -21.56 -19.77
C ASP A 52 26.68 -20.71 -19.89
N TRP A 53 26.02 -20.37 -18.78
CA TRP A 53 24.74 -19.67 -18.80
C TRP A 53 24.91 -18.16 -18.58
N ALA A 54 25.19 -17.48 -19.67
CA ALA A 54 25.40 -16.04 -19.70
C ALA A 54 24.10 -15.22 -19.89
N GLU A 55 22.95 -15.87 -20.09
CA GLU A 55 21.68 -15.19 -20.27
C GLU A 55 21.15 -14.66 -18.95
N LEU A 56 20.57 -13.44 -19.01
CA LEU A 56 19.93 -12.79 -17.87
C LEU A 56 18.54 -13.39 -17.65
N HIS A 57 18.35 -13.97 -16.48
CA HIS A 57 17.07 -14.55 -16.05
C HIS A 57 16.80 -14.28 -14.56
N PRO A 58 15.53 -14.34 -14.11
CA PRO A 58 15.26 -14.54 -12.70
C PRO A 58 15.96 -15.80 -12.21
N ARG A 59 16.65 -15.73 -11.07
CA ARG A 59 17.49 -16.80 -10.56
C ARG A 59 17.25 -17.04 -9.08
N THR A 60 17.46 -18.29 -8.68
CA THR A 60 17.45 -18.73 -7.29
C THR A 60 18.72 -19.49 -6.99
N ALA A 61 19.37 -19.23 -5.86
CA ALA A 61 20.55 -19.98 -5.41
C ALA A 61 20.49 -20.23 -3.91
N ILE A 62 21.12 -21.34 -3.51
CA ILE A 62 21.39 -21.69 -2.11
C ILE A 62 22.88 -21.96 -1.94
N GLY A 63 23.42 -21.54 -0.78
CA GLY A 63 24.82 -21.75 -0.46
C GLY A 63 25.06 -21.75 1.03
N TYR A 64 26.32 -22.04 1.45
CA TYR A 64 26.71 -22.08 2.86
C TYR A 64 28.12 -21.52 3.07
N SER A 65 28.39 -21.08 4.29
CA SER A 65 29.70 -20.60 4.75
C SER A 65 30.71 -21.73 4.89
N ALA A 66 32.01 -21.39 4.95
CA ALA A 66 33.09 -22.37 5.09
C ALA A 66 32.96 -23.26 6.35
N ASP A 67 32.55 -22.68 7.46
CA ASP A 67 32.31 -23.36 8.74
C ASP A 67 30.92 -24.03 8.83
N ARG A 68 30.10 -23.88 7.77
CA ARG A 68 28.72 -24.40 7.67
C ARG A 68 27.77 -23.87 8.75
N SER A 69 28.10 -22.76 9.39
CA SER A 69 27.25 -22.15 10.40
C SER A 69 26.16 -21.29 9.80
N LYS A 70 26.29 -20.89 8.51
CA LYS A 70 25.35 -20.03 7.81
C LYS A 70 24.91 -20.64 6.48
N VAL A 71 23.62 -20.52 6.21
CA VAL A 71 23.02 -20.82 4.90
C VAL A 71 22.59 -19.50 4.27
N TYR A 72 22.87 -19.35 2.99
CA TYR A 72 22.51 -18.20 2.19
C TYR A 72 21.48 -18.61 1.16
N MET A 73 20.37 -17.91 1.10
CA MET A 73 19.37 -18.06 0.06
C MET A 73 19.30 -16.74 -0.71
N LEU A 74 19.36 -16.82 -2.02
CA LEU A 74 19.38 -15.66 -2.90
C LEU A 74 18.36 -15.84 -4.01
N VAL A 75 17.51 -14.83 -4.20
CA VAL A 75 16.64 -14.69 -5.37
C VAL A 75 16.98 -13.38 -6.07
N VAL A 76 17.09 -13.42 -7.38
CA VAL A 76 17.24 -12.24 -8.25
C VAL A 76 16.05 -12.20 -9.18
N ASP A 77 15.30 -11.09 -9.14
CA ASP A 77 14.21 -10.83 -10.07
C ASP A 77 14.72 -10.62 -11.48
N GLY A 78 13.88 -10.79 -12.48
CA GLY A 78 14.29 -10.60 -13.87
C GLY A 78 13.15 -10.65 -14.87
N ARG A 79 13.46 -10.46 -16.15
CA ARG A 79 12.49 -10.40 -17.25
C ARG A 79 11.46 -9.28 -17.09
N GLN A 80 11.81 -8.22 -16.38
CA GLN A 80 10.93 -7.07 -16.09
C GLN A 80 11.64 -5.80 -16.53
N GLY A 81 11.37 -5.36 -17.75
CA GLY A 81 12.00 -4.19 -18.34
C GLY A 81 11.79 -2.91 -17.50
N GLY A 82 12.87 -2.19 -17.22
CA GLY A 82 12.85 -1.00 -16.37
C GLY A 82 12.94 -1.27 -14.87
N TYR A 83 12.84 -2.53 -14.44
CA TYR A 83 13.01 -2.96 -13.04
C TYR A 83 14.22 -3.88 -12.89
N SER A 84 14.19 -5.06 -13.49
CA SER A 84 15.30 -6.02 -13.44
C SER A 84 15.29 -6.92 -14.68
N ASP A 85 16.42 -7.01 -15.37
CA ASP A 85 16.61 -7.96 -16.48
C ASP A 85 16.96 -9.38 -15.98
N GLY A 86 17.45 -9.49 -14.74
CA GLY A 86 17.90 -10.74 -14.13
C GLY A 86 19.42 -10.81 -13.94
N ALA A 87 19.91 -12.01 -13.66
CA ALA A 87 21.32 -12.30 -13.47
C ALA A 87 21.80 -13.49 -14.31
N THR A 88 23.09 -13.48 -14.68
CA THR A 88 23.80 -14.64 -15.17
C THR A 88 24.15 -15.56 -13.98
N THR A 89 24.49 -16.84 -14.25
CA THR A 89 24.95 -17.76 -13.17
C THR A 89 26.26 -17.31 -12.55
N LYS A 90 27.12 -16.63 -13.32
CA LYS A 90 28.34 -16.03 -12.77
C LYS A 90 28.04 -14.88 -11.82
N GLN A 91 27.13 -13.98 -12.16
CA GLN A 91 26.71 -12.89 -11.28
C GLN A 91 26.08 -13.45 -9.99
N MET A 92 25.28 -14.53 -10.08
CA MET A 92 24.76 -15.21 -8.89
C MET A 92 25.89 -15.71 -7.99
N ALA A 93 26.94 -16.34 -8.58
CA ALA A 93 28.10 -16.81 -7.84
C ALA A 93 28.86 -15.67 -7.15
N ASP A 94 29.07 -14.54 -7.86
CA ASP A 94 29.73 -13.36 -7.33
C ASP A 94 28.94 -12.77 -6.15
N MET A 95 27.61 -12.66 -6.26
CA MET A 95 26.73 -12.22 -5.17
C MET A 95 26.76 -13.17 -3.97
N MET A 96 26.70 -14.48 -4.19
CA MET A 96 26.77 -15.46 -3.11
C MET A 96 28.14 -15.41 -2.39
N LYS A 97 29.23 -15.27 -3.13
CA LYS A 97 30.58 -15.07 -2.58
C LYS A 97 30.66 -13.78 -1.78
N PHE A 98 30.11 -12.67 -2.29
CA PHE A 98 30.03 -11.40 -1.58
C PHE A 98 29.25 -11.50 -0.27
N ALA A 99 28.15 -12.26 -0.26
CA ALA A 99 27.37 -12.52 0.95
C ALA A 99 28.11 -13.37 2.00
N GLY A 100 29.20 -14.06 1.61
CA GLY A 100 30.02 -14.89 2.50
C GLY A 100 29.87 -16.40 2.29
N ALA A 101 29.16 -16.84 1.27
CA ALA A 101 29.12 -18.24 0.90
C ALA A 101 30.48 -18.71 0.35
N THR A 102 30.85 -19.93 0.65
CA THR A 102 32.01 -20.60 0.04
C THR A 102 31.59 -21.67 -0.95
N ASN A 103 30.40 -22.20 -0.80
CA ASN A 103 29.79 -23.14 -1.74
C ASN A 103 28.38 -22.71 -2.05
N ALA A 104 28.00 -22.77 -3.32
CA ALA A 104 26.64 -22.40 -3.76
C ALA A 104 26.23 -23.16 -5.02
N MET A 105 24.93 -23.38 -5.12
CA MET A 105 24.28 -24.08 -6.21
C MET A 105 23.14 -23.22 -6.76
N ASN A 106 23.04 -23.11 -8.09
CA ASN A 106 21.90 -22.53 -8.78
C ASN A 106 20.74 -23.53 -8.76
N LEU A 107 19.56 -23.06 -8.42
CA LEU A 107 18.32 -23.82 -8.44
C LEU A 107 17.49 -23.51 -9.69
N ASP A 108 16.27 -24.03 -9.77
CA ASP A 108 15.31 -23.60 -10.79
C ASP A 108 15.08 -22.08 -10.71
N GLY A 109 14.83 -21.47 -11.86
CA GLY A 109 14.75 -20.02 -12.03
C GLY A 109 13.49 -19.59 -12.82
N GLY A 110 13.58 -18.41 -13.42
CA GLY A 110 12.46 -17.86 -14.19
C GLY A 110 11.24 -17.60 -13.30
N GLY A 111 10.06 -17.98 -13.76
CA GLY A 111 8.81 -17.82 -13.02
C GLY A 111 8.73 -18.64 -11.73
N SER A 112 9.61 -19.63 -11.52
CA SER A 112 9.71 -20.41 -10.28
C SER A 112 10.55 -19.71 -9.21
N SER A 113 11.21 -18.57 -9.52
CA SER A 113 11.96 -17.78 -8.53
C SER A 113 10.99 -17.06 -7.62
N GLY A 114 10.92 -17.48 -6.37
CA GLY A 114 10.08 -16.90 -5.33
C GLY A 114 10.76 -16.93 -3.98
N MET A 115 10.61 -15.87 -3.20
CA MET A 115 11.08 -15.78 -1.82
C MET A 115 9.98 -15.18 -0.95
N TYR A 116 9.63 -15.90 0.09
CA TYR A 116 8.65 -15.50 1.08
C TYR A 116 9.32 -15.41 2.45
N ILE A 117 9.11 -14.32 3.13
CA ILE A 117 9.59 -14.13 4.51
C ILE A 117 8.36 -13.89 5.39
N GLU A 118 8.26 -14.65 6.47
CA GLU A 118 7.20 -14.47 7.45
C GLU A 118 7.13 -12.99 7.89
N LYS A 119 5.91 -12.45 8.03
CA LYS A 119 5.60 -11.05 8.32
C LYS A 119 5.85 -10.03 7.19
N TYR A 120 6.75 -10.33 6.25
CA TYR A 120 6.93 -9.49 5.05
C TYR A 120 6.10 -9.97 3.85
N GLY A 121 5.71 -11.25 3.86
CA GLY A 121 5.07 -11.85 2.71
C GLY A 121 6.07 -12.19 1.60
N GLN A 122 5.64 -12.09 0.35
CA GLN A 122 6.51 -12.25 -0.81
C GLN A 122 7.42 -11.02 -0.96
N VAL A 123 8.73 -11.24 -0.90
CA VAL A 123 9.75 -10.17 -0.89
C VAL A 123 10.44 -9.96 -2.23
N ASN A 124 10.11 -10.76 -3.24
CA ASN A 124 10.58 -10.59 -4.61
C ASN A 124 9.41 -10.32 -5.57
N SER A 125 9.72 -9.90 -6.79
CA SER A 125 8.74 -9.65 -7.87
C SER A 125 8.81 -10.78 -8.90
N PRO A 126 7.86 -11.74 -8.90
CA PRO A 126 7.89 -12.86 -9.84
C PRO A 126 7.72 -12.41 -11.29
N SER A 127 8.50 -12.99 -12.20
CA SER A 127 8.47 -12.65 -13.62
C SER A 127 7.15 -12.99 -14.33
N ASP A 128 6.31 -13.83 -13.73
CA ASP A 128 4.99 -14.19 -14.26
C ASP A 128 3.89 -13.21 -13.79
N GLY A 129 4.27 -12.17 -13.02
CA GLY A 129 3.33 -11.21 -12.43
C GLY A 129 2.57 -11.74 -11.21
N HIS A 130 2.79 -12.97 -10.82
CA HIS A 130 2.26 -13.64 -9.63
C HIS A 130 3.14 -14.83 -9.28
N GLU A 131 3.04 -15.31 -8.04
CA GLU A 131 3.74 -16.51 -7.59
C GLU A 131 3.28 -17.73 -8.39
N ARG A 132 4.25 -18.47 -8.94
CA ARG A 132 3.99 -19.71 -9.65
C ARG A 132 3.78 -20.85 -8.67
N ALA A 133 2.76 -21.67 -8.89
CA ALA A 133 2.62 -22.93 -8.14
C ALA A 133 3.79 -23.87 -8.45
N VAL A 134 4.57 -24.18 -7.43
CA VAL A 134 5.70 -25.12 -7.48
C VAL A 134 5.41 -26.34 -6.59
N SER A 135 6.02 -27.48 -6.91
CA SER A 135 5.74 -28.74 -6.18
C SER A 135 6.49 -28.86 -4.86
N ASN A 136 7.53 -28.08 -4.64
CA ASN A 136 8.34 -28.07 -3.42
C ASN A 136 9.00 -26.71 -3.20
N GLY A 137 9.53 -26.52 -1.99
CA GLY A 137 10.28 -25.32 -1.60
C GLY A 137 11.26 -25.65 -0.48
N ILE A 138 12.18 -24.72 -0.24
CA ILE A 138 13.13 -24.79 0.87
C ILE A 138 12.60 -23.88 1.97
N PHE A 139 12.42 -24.41 3.18
CA PHE A 139 11.94 -23.68 4.33
C PHE A 139 13.01 -23.63 5.41
N VAL A 140 13.17 -22.46 6.01
CA VAL A 140 13.91 -22.28 7.27
C VAL A 140 12.87 -22.22 8.38
N VAL A 141 13.00 -23.13 9.33
CA VAL A 141 12.10 -23.23 10.48
C VAL A 141 12.90 -23.01 11.75
N SER A 142 12.46 -22.08 12.59
CA SER A 142 13.05 -21.88 13.90
C SER A 142 12.58 -22.97 14.88
N ASN A 143 13.51 -23.56 15.61
CA ASN A 143 13.24 -24.47 16.73
C ASN A 143 13.33 -23.74 18.09
N ALA A 144 13.47 -22.41 18.09
CA ALA A 144 13.47 -21.62 19.30
C ALA A 144 12.09 -21.69 19.98
N PRO A 145 12.03 -21.59 21.31
CA PRO A 145 10.76 -21.43 22.02
C PRO A 145 10.00 -20.19 21.53
N ASP A 146 8.66 -20.26 21.58
CA ASP A 146 7.82 -19.10 21.29
C ASP A 146 8.13 -17.99 22.31
N ASP A 147 8.58 -16.85 21.80
CA ASP A 147 8.89 -15.66 22.57
C ASP A 147 8.56 -14.41 21.74
N ASN A 148 7.51 -13.72 22.14
CA ASN A 148 7.06 -12.49 21.48
C ASN A 148 7.63 -11.22 22.15
N THR A 149 8.62 -11.37 23.04
CA THR A 149 9.26 -10.24 23.72
C THR A 149 10.38 -9.69 22.84
N VAL A 150 10.32 -8.40 22.54
CA VAL A 150 11.41 -7.71 21.84
C VAL A 150 12.62 -7.63 22.79
N ALA A 151 13.75 -8.14 22.36
CA ALA A 151 15.03 -8.14 23.06
C ALA A 151 16.11 -7.35 22.33
N GLU A 152 15.94 -7.10 21.04
CA GLU A 152 16.83 -6.33 20.19
C GLU A 152 16.00 -5.47 19.22
N ILE A 153 16.47 -4.26 18.96
CA ILE A 153 15.89 -3.38 17.94
C ILE A 153 16.95 -3.03 16.91
N LEU A 154 16.60 -3.15 15.64
CA LEU A 154 17.50 -2.85 14.53
C LEU A 154 16.83 -1.87 13.56
N CYS A 155 17.58 -0.86 13.11
CA CYS A 155 17.19 -0.05 11.96
C CYS A 155 17.55 -0.77 10.66
N THR A 156 16.85 -0.48 9.58
CA THR A 156 17.12 -1.06 8.25
C THR A 156 18.55 -0.80 7.77
N SER A 157 19.16 0.30 8.23
CA SER A 157 20.58 0.60 8.02
C SER A 157 21.21 1.12 9.30
N ALA A 158 22.44 0.71 9.57
CA ALA A 158 23.24 1.21 10.69
C ALA A 158 24.00 2.52 10.37
N TYR A 159 23.88 3.02 9.14
CA TYR A 159 24.57 4.22 8.66
C TYR A 159 23.69 5.02 7.73
N TYR A 160 23.63 6.34 7.95
CA TYR A 160 22.93 7.25 7.06
C TYR A 160 23.75 8.51 6.78
N SER A 161 23.77 8.91 5.52
CA SER A 161 24.31 10.18 5.03
C SER A 161 23.13 11.12 4.79
N LEU A 162 23.07 12.22 5.52
CA LEU A 162 21.96 13.17 5.48
C LEU A 162 22.43 14.53 4.96
N PRO A 163 21.60 15.29 4.26
CA PRO A 163 21.87 16.69 3.98
C PRO A 163 21.72 17.51 5.26
N LYS A 164 22.44 18.63 5.36
CA LYS A 164 22.19 19.62 6.42
C LYS A 164 20.76 20.11 6.35
N ASN A 165 20.10 20.19 7.51
CA ASN A 165 18.69 20.41 7.71
C ASN A 165 17.78 19.30 7.15
N GLY A 166 18.33 18.14 6.76
CA GLY A 166 17.55 16.97 6.34
C GLY A 166 16.68 16.42 7.47
N ILE A 167 15.51 15.93 7.10
CA ILE A 167 14.57 15.25 8.00
C ILE A 167 14.76 13.75 7.83
N PHE A 168 14.87 13.03 8.94
CA PHE A 168 15.04 11.59 8.96
C PHE A 168 14.19 10.95 10.06
N THR A 169 13.24 10.10 9.66
CA THR A 169 12.42 9.29 10.55
C THR A 169 12.77 7.82 10.33
N PRO A 170 13.66 7.24 11.17
CA PRO A 170 14.09 5.86 11.02
C PRO A 170 12.99 4.88 11.42
N HIS A 171 12.90 3.77 10.68
CA HIS A 171 12.05 2.63 11.02
C HIS A 171 12.86 1.53 11.68
N PHE A 172 12.30 0.91 12.72
CA PHE A 172 12.98 -0.10 13.51
C PHE A 172 12.21 -1.42 13.48
N MET A 173 12.96 -2.49 13.34
CA MET A 173 12.47 -3.86 13.48
C MET A 173 12.77 -4.39 14.87
N GLY A 174 11.85 -5.15 15.45
CA GLY A 174 12.02 -5.79 16.75
C GLY A 174 12.32 -7.28 16.61
N TYR A 175 13.34 -7.75 17.29
CA TYR A 175 13.74 -9.17 17.35
C TYR A 175 13.68 -9.66 18.78
N ASN A 176 13.35 -10.95 18.98
CA ASN A 176 13.45 -11.59 20.29
C ASN A 176 14.90 -12.02 20.58
N GLN A 177 15.14 -12.55 21.79
CA GLN A 177 16.47 -13.03 22.22
C GLN A 177 17.05 -14.16 21.38
N TYR A 178 16.25 -14.80 20.54
CA TYR A 178 16.67 -15.87 19.62
C TYR A 178 16.92 -15.34 18.20
N GLY A 179 16.83 -14.03 17.97
CA GLY A 179 17.00 -13.40 16.66
C GLY A 179 15.79 -13.59 15.74
N TYR A 180 14.63 -14.00 16.27
CA TYR A 180 13.40 -14.10 15.49
C TYR A 180 12.71 -12.75 15.40
N LEU A 181 12.29 -12.37 14.19
CA LEU A 181 11.62 -11.10 13.93
C LEU A 181 10.20 -11.09 14.54
N ILE A 182 9.98 -10.19 15.48
CA ILE A 182 8.70 -10.01 16.18
C ILE A 182 7.83 -8.95 15.51
N ASP A 183 8.46 -7.83 15.14
CA ASP A 183 7.76 -6.69 14.55
C ASP A 183 8.62 -6.09 13.44
N THR A 184 8.01 -5.84 12.27
CA THR A 184 8.67 -5.25 11.11
C THR A 184 8.76 -3.74 11.16
N ASP A 185 7.94 -3.09 12.02
CA ASP A 185 7.86 -1.63 12.14
C ASP A 185 7.41 -1.23 13.54
N LEU A 186 8.36 -1.31 14.48
CA LEU A 186 8.14 -0.99 15.89
C LEU A 186 7.66 0.44 16.08
N GLN A 187 6.53 0.58 16.75
CA GLN A 187 5.99 1.88 17.14
C GLN A 187 6.41 2.23 18.58
N GLY A 188 6.53 3.54 18.85
CA GLY A 188 6.89 4.02 20.20
C GLY A 188 8.39 3.98 20.49
N VAL A 189 9.23 3.84 19.48
CA VAL A 189 10.67 4.07 19.61
C VAL A 189 10.93 5.56 19.81
N THR A 190 11.74 5.90 20.78
CA THR A 190 12.15 7.29 21.06
C THR A 190 13.59 7.51 20.64
N LEU A 191 13.84 8.68 20.06
CA LEU A 191 15.16 9.06 19.58
C LEU A 191 15.85 10.06 20.53
N ARG A 192 17.17 10.01 20.57
CA ARG A 192 18.05 11.06 21.06
C ARG A 192 19.28 11.16 20.15
N CYS A 193 19.85 12.32 20.01
CA CYS A 193 21.04 12.53 19.18
C CYS A 193 22.13 13.28 19.94
N ASP A 194 23.34 13.26 19.42
CA ASP A 194 24.40 14.15 19.85
C ASP A 194 24.00 15.60 19.48
N GLU A 195 24.09 16.55 20.42
CA GLU A 195 23.64 17.95 20.24
C GLU A 195 24.33 18.65 19.04
N SER A 196 25.54 18.23 18.69
CA SER A 196 26.28 18.76 17.54
C SER A 196 25.69 18.38 16.18
N LEU A 197 24.81 17.35 16.12
CA LEU A 197 24.22 16.86 14.88
C LEU A 197 22.87 17.52 14.56
N GLY A 198 22.13 17.92 15.59
CA GLY A 198 20.80 18.46 15.40
C GLY A 198 19.87 18.25 16.59
N TYR A 199 18.60 18.08 16.31
CA TYR A 199 17.59 17.91 17.35
C TYR A 199 16.51 16.89 16.95
N ILE A 200 15.77 16.41 17.94
CA ILE A 200 14.62 15.53 17.72
C ILE A 200 13.35 16.39 17.72
N LYS A 201 12.58 16.30 16.63
CA LYS A 201 11.24 16.87 16.48
C LYS A 201 10.22 15.80 16.84
N GLY A 202 9.36 16.07 17.84
CA GLY A 202 8.51 15.02 18.39
C GLY A 202 9.32 13.99 19.19
N THR A 203 9.10 12.70 18.93
CA THR A 203 9.79 11.57 19.58
C THR A 203 10.64 10.71 18.64
N ASP A 204 10.39 10.79 17.34
CA ASP A 204 10.82 9.83 16.32
C ASP A 204 11.47 10.45 15.07
N THR A 205 11.50 11.77 14.98
CA THR A 205 12.00 12.46 13.80
C THR A 205 13.29 13.24 14.15
N PHE A 206 14.37 12.91 13.50
CA PHE A 206 15.65 13.63 13.61
C PHE A 206 15.75 14.71 12.53
N VAL A 207 16.15 15.93 12.94
CA VAL A 207 16.47 17.05 12.05
C VAL A 207 17.95 17.32 12.13
N ALA A 208 18.66 17.17 11.02
CA ALA A 208 20.12 17.28 10.91
C ALA A 208 20.59 18.75 10.82
N SER A 209 20.26 19.58 11.81
CA SER A 209 20.56 21.02 11.79
C SER A 209 22.03 21.37 12.12
N GLY A 210 22.80 20.40 12.61
CA GLY A 210 24.22 20.53 12.89
C GLY A 210 25.14 20.14 11.73
N ASP A 211 26.35 19.71 12.06
CA ASP A 211 27.39 19.35 11.10
C ASP A 211 28.19 18.12 11.57
N GLY A 212 28.85 17.44 10.62
CA GLY A 212 29.87 16.43 10.90
C GLY A 212 29.30 15.00 11.04
N LYS A 213 29.86 14.27 12.00
CA LYS A 213 29.53 12.83 12.22
C LYS A 213 29.25 12.59 13.69
N GLY A 214 28.33 11.67 13.96
CA GLY A 214 28.01 11.23 15.31
C GLY A 214 26.93 10.15 15.30
N LYS A 215 26.20 10.01 16.39
CA LYS A 215 25.22 8.95 16.59
C LYS A 215 23.82 9.47 16.85
N LEU A 216 22.88 8.80 16.23
CA LEU A 216 21.48 8.85 16.58
C LEU A 216 21.18 7.59 17.39
N TYR A 217 20.65 7.74 18.58
CA TYR A 217 20.30 6.65 19.48
C TYR A 217 18.79 6.45 19.48
N ALA A 218 18.39 5.20 19.52
CA ALA A 218 16.98 4.80 19.56
C ALA A 218 16.73 3.89 20.76
N THR A 219 15.65 4.16 21.48
CA THR A 219 15.29 3.42 22.69
C THR A 219 13.85 2.91 22.60
N TYR A 220 13.65 1.63 22.86
CA TYR A 220 12.37 0.97 22.95
C TYR A 220 12.31 0.09 24.19
N ASN A 221 11.39 0.37 25.15
CA ASN A 221 11.25 -0.40 26.40
C ASN A 221 12.56 -0.66 27.15
N GLY A 222 13.49 0.31 27.13
CA GLY A 222 14.80 0.19 27.79
C GLY A 222 15.89 -0.51 26.95
N ILE A 223 15.56 -0.99 25.77
CA ILE A 223 16.52 -1.52 24.80
C ILE A 223 17.03 -0.36 23.95
N GLU A 224 18.34 -0.20 23.84
CA GLU A 224 18.96 0.90 23.06
C GLU A 224 19.78 0.34 21.89
N THR A 225 19.68 1.02 20.75
CA THR A 225 20.57 0.84 19.59
C THR A 225 21.07 2.20 19.09
N SER A 226 21.99 2.20 18.14
CA SER A 226 22.50 3.45 17.55
C SER A 226 22.71 3.32 16.06
N ILE A 227 22.54 4.46 15.37
CA ILE A 227 22.75 4.63 13.94
C ILE A 227 23.88 5.64 13.75
N ASP A 228 24.85 5.34 12.90
CA ASP A 228 25.91 6.29 12.54
C ASP A 228 25.36 7.31 11.53
N ILE A 229 25.45 8.59 11.86
CA ILE A 229 24.99 9.71 11.04
C ILE A 229 26.18 10.50 10.53
N VAL A 230 26.13 10.86 9.24
CA VAL A 230 27.02 11.82 8.62
C VAL A 230 26.18 12.91 7.97
N ILE A 231 26.46 14.16 8.31
CA ILE A 231 25.78 15.32 7.75
C ILE A 231 26.67 15.96 6.68
N ASN A 232 26.12 16.16 5.50
CA ASN A 232 26.78 16.75 4.36
C ASN A 232 26.10 18.06 3.93
N GLU A 233 26.83 18.96 3.32
CA GLU A 233 26.22 20.14 2.70
C GLU A 233 25.25 19.70 1.60
N PRO A 234 24.02 20.25 1.57
CA PRO A 234 23.01 19.88 0.58
C PRO A 234 23.45 20.31 -0.83
N GLN A 235 23.15 19.47 -1.80
CA GLN A 235 23.34 19.78 -3.22
C GLN A 235 21.98 19.77 -3.91
N GLY A 236 21.81 20.62 -4.94
CA GLY A 236 20.60 20.59 -5.77
C GLY A 236 19.31 20.80 -4.98
N LEU A 237 19.28 21.81 -4.08
CA LEU A 237 18.04 22.21 -3.41
C LEU A 237 17.00 22.57 -4.46
N THR A 238 15.77 22.06 -4.28
CA THR A 238 14.64 22.34 -5.16
C THR A 238 13.31 22.16 -4.42
N LEU A 239 12.31 22.96 -4.77
CA LEU A 239 10.93 22.68 -4.42
C LEU A 239 10.48 21.41 -5.13
N ARG A 240 9.75 20.55 -4.43
CA ARG A 240 9.21 19.30 -5.03
C ARG A 240 8.18 19.60 -6.12
N LEU A 241 7.46 20.72 -5.99
CA LEU A 241 6.42 21.15 -6.92
C LEU A 241 6.63 22.62 -7.30
N ASP A 242 6.52 22.92 -8.58
CA ASP A 242 6.55 24.31 -9.09
C ASP A 242 5.19 24.99 -8.93
N SER A 243 4.11 24.24 -8.89
CA SER A 243 2.76 24.75 -8.73
C SER A 243 1.84 23.76 -8.00
N VAL A 244 0.89 24.31 -7.24
CA VAL A 244 -0.08 23.52 -6.47
C VAL A 244 -1.46 24.15 -6.51
N ILE A 245 -2.48 23.29 -6.32
CA ILE A 245 -3.87 23.71 -6.07
C ILE A 245 -4.19 23.38 -4.62
N ASN A 246 -4.54 24.39 -3.83
CA ASN A 246 -4.88 24.27 -2.43
C ASN A 246 -6.39 24.47 -2.23
N ASP A 247 -7.03 23.62 -1.46
CA ASP A 247 -8.46 23.65 -1.20
C ASP A 247 -8.86 24.55 -0.02
N GLY A 248 -7.90 25.13 0.69
CA GLY A 248 -8.14 25.96 1.87
C GLY A 248 -8.66 25.19 3.10
N LEU A 249 -8.85 23.87 3.01
CA LEU A 249 -9.41 23.06 4.10
C LEU A 249 -8.36 22.63 5.11
N TYR A 250 -7.18 22.26 4.60
CA TYR A 250 -6.08 21.73 5.39
C TYR A 250 -4.82 22.58 5.27
N GLU A 251 -3.93 22.43 6.21
CA GLU A 251 -2.56 22.89 6.10
C GLU A 251 -1.73 21.83 5.37
N TYR A 252 -0.99 22.25 4.35
CA TYR A 252 -0.20 21.36 3.49
C TYR A 252 1.28 21.65 3.63
N PRO A 253 2.14 20.65 3.86
CA PRO A 253 3.57 20.86 3.90
C PRO A 253 4.11 21.23 2.51
N ILE A 254 4.86 22.31 2.44
CA ILE A 254 5.67 22.63 1.26
C ILE A 254 6.98 21.87 1.39
N GLU A 255 7.23 20.97 0.44
CA GLU A 255 8.39 20.10 0.48
C GLU A 255 9.53 20.68 -0.35
N VAL A 256 10.69 20.84 0.30
CA VAL A 256 11.97 21.12 -0.34
C VAL A 256 12.84 19.89 -0.22
N THR A 257 13.50 19.52 -1.29
CA THR A 257 14.42 18.38 -1.32
C THR A 257 15.84 18.80 -1.64
N ALA A 258 16.79 18.00 -1.21
CA ALA A 258 18.20 18.08 -1.58
C ALA A 258 18.71 16.72 -2.05
N ILE A 259 19.77 16.72 -2.84
CA ILE A 259 20.41 15.49 -3.31
C ILE A 259 21.66 15.23 -2.45
N VAL A 260 21.75 14.03 -1.90
CA VAL A 260 22.94 13.51 -1.22
C VAL A 260 23.26 12.13 -1.76
N ASN A 261 24.46 11.96 -2.29
CA ASN A 261 24.92 10.68 -2.90
C ASN A 261 23.98 10.16 -4.01
N GLY A 262 23.25 11.06 -4.71
CA GLY A 262 22.31 10.70 -5.76
C GLY A 262 20.88 10.40 -5.28
N GLU A 263 20.63 10.42 -3.99
CA GLU A 263 19.30 10.25 -3.40
C GLU A 263 18.68 11.59 -3.03
N SER A 264 17.37 11.73 -3.26
CA SER A 264 16.59 12.93 -2.90
C SER A 264 16.06 12.78 -1.48
N MET A 265 16.34 13.75 -0.62
CA MET A 265 15.92 13.77 0.78
C MET A 265 15.20 15.07 1.12
N LEU A 266 14.20 14.98 2.01
CA LEU A 266 13.45 16.14 2.49
C LEU A 266 14.31 17.00 3.41
N ILE A 267 14.18 18.32 3.25
CA ILE A 267 14.79 19.34 4.10
C ILE A 267 13.75 19.95 5.03
N SER A 268 14.12 20.21 6.27
CA SER A 268 13.22 20.84 7.23
C SER A 268 12.74 22.21 6.72
N PRO A 269 11.43 22.45 6.68
CA PRO A 269 10.90 23.74 6.24
C PRO A 269 11.33 24.90 7.15
N ASP A 270 11.73 24.62 8.39
CA ASP A 270 12.26 25.62 9.33
C ASP A 270 13.61 26.21 8.89
N ALA A 271 14.30 25.54 7.95
CA ALA A 271 15.56 26.03 7.39
C ALA A 271 15.37 27.16 6.37
N PHE A 272 14.14 27.46 5.96
CA PHE A 272 13.83 28.42 4.91
C PHE A 272 13.04 29.61 5.44
N SER A 273 13.25 30.77 4.80
CA SER A 273 12.36 31.92 4.92
C SER A 273 11.30 31.86 3.83
N TRP A 274 10.04 31.99 4.22
CA TRP A 274 8.88 31.94 3.36
C TRP A 274 8.28 33.33 3.21
N THR A 275 8.01 33.74 1.98
CA THR A 275 7.34 35.02 1.69
C THR A 275 6.19 34.79 0.73
N VAL A 276 4.99 35.13 1.14
CA VAL A 276 3.79 35.04 0.29
C VAL A 276 3.57 36.39 -0.40
N GLN A 277 3.42 36.40 -1.72
CA GLN A 277 3.23 37.63 -2.49
C GLN A 277 1.91 38.33 -2.14
N ASP A 278 0.82 37.56 -2.02
CA ASP A 278 -0.49 38.06 -1.57
C ASP A 278 -0.99 37.23 -0.36
N PRO A 279 -0.76 37.72 0.86
CA PRO A 279 -1.14 37.02 2.07
C PRO A 279 -2.66 36.99 2.33
N THR A 280 -3.47 37.67 1.51
CA THR A 280 -4.94 37.57 1.59
C THR A 280 -5.46 36.29 0.93
N ILE A 281 -4.66 35.65 0.07
CA ILE A 281 -5.00 34.43 -0.63
C ILE A 281 -4.55 33.19 0.13
N CYS A 282 -3.32 33.19 0.65
CA CYS A 282 -2.80 32.11 1.49
C CYS A 282 -1.74 32.60 2.48
N THR A 283 -1.47 31.77 3.49
CA THR A 283 -0.35 31.98 4.43
C THR A 283 0.56 30.76 4.43
N VAL A 284 1.82 30.97 4.85
CA VAL A 284 2.77 29.91 5.14
C VAL A 284 3.33 30.14 6.54
N THR A 285 3.22 29.13 7.37
CA THR A 285 3.80 29.12 8.72
C THR A 285 4.59 27.84 8.90
N GLU A 286 5.88 27.96 9.20
CA GLU A 286 6.79 26.79 9.36
C GLU A 286 6.74 25.81 8.16
N GLY A 287 6.61 26.36 6.94
CA GLY A 287 6.49 25.57 5.71
C GLY A 287 5.12 24.93 5.47
N LEU A 288 4.13 25.21 6.32
CA LEU A 288 2.75 24.75 6.12
C LEU A 288 1.94 25.82 5.38
N LEU A 289 1.49 25.49 4.17
CA LEU A 289 0.65 26.32 3.33
C LEU A 289 -0.81 26.19 3.75
N LYS A 290 -1.48 27.34 3.98
CA LYS A 290 -2.93 27.44 4.26
C LYS A 290 -3.60 28.40 3.30
N GLY A 291 -4.53 27.90 2.47
CA GLY A 291 -5.41 28.74 1.65
C GLY A 291 -6.44 29.48 2.50
N ILE A 292 -6.66 30.77 2.19
CA ILE A 292 -7.57 31.65 2.93
C ILE A 292 -8.75 32.09 2.04
N ALA A 293 -8.45 32.46 0.78
CA ALA A 293 -9.44 32.94 -0.18
C ALA A 293 -9.11 32.44 -1.59
N ASN A 294 -10.14 32.29 -2.41
CA ASN A 294 -9.96 31.90 -3.81
C ASN A 294 -9.09 32.93 -4.55
N GLY A 295 -8.09 32.45 -5.27
CA GLY A 295 -7.16 33.30 -6.01
C GLY A 295 -5.87 32.59 -6.40
N LYS A 296 -4.95 33.37 -6.94
CA LYS A 296 -3.61 32.90 -7.30
C LYS A 296 -2.55 33.81 -6.69
N THR A 297 -1.50 33.21 -6.17
CA THR A 297 -0.36 33.94 -5.59
C THR A 297 0.89 33.10 -5.69
N ASP A 298 2.06 33.75 -5.56
CA ASP A 298 3.34 33.06 -5.51
C ASP A 298 3.90 33.07 -4.08
N ILE A 299 4.58 31.99 -3.74
CA ILE A 299 5.33 31.83 -2.48
C ILE A 299 6.81 31.72 -2.83
N TYR A 300 7.61 32.59 -2.24
CA TYR A 300 9.05 32.57 -2.39
C TYR A 300 9.69 31.82 -1.22
N CYS A 301 10.51 30.82 -1.55
CA CYS A 301 11.32 30.04 -0.63
C CYS A 301 12.78 30.51 -0.71
N ARG A 302 13.42 30.84 0.41
CA ARG A 302 14.82 31.30 0.43
C ARG A 302 15.61 30.68 1.57
N GLN A 303 16.84 30.26 1.26
CA GLN A 303 17.86 29.87 2.22
C GLN A 303 19.24 30.20 1.61
N ASP A 304 20.02 31.07 2.24
CA ASP A 304 21.30 31.51 1.73
C ASP A 304 21.24 31.96 0.26
N ASN A 305 21.91 31.23 -0.63
CA ASN A 305 21.94 31.50 -2.07
C ASN A 305 20.81 30.78 -2.83
N PHE A 306 20.04 29.93 -2.16
CA PHE A 306 18.90 29.24 -2.77
C PHE A 306 17.68 30.15 -2.76
N THR A 307 17.03 30.24 -3.90
CA THR A 307 15.73 30.91 -4.05
C THR A 307 14.91 30.14 -5.06
N ASP A 308 13.66 29.81 -4.70
CA ASP A 308 12.73 29.13 -5.56
C ASP A 308 11.32 29.69 -5.36
N THR A 309 10.40 29.38 -6.26
CA THR A 309 9.04 29.96 -6.28
C THR A 309 8.00 28.86 -6.49
N LEU A 310 7.03 28.79 -5.58
CA LEU A 310 5.85 27.94 -5.69
C LEU A 310 4.65 28.78 -6.10
N SER A 311 4.07 28.47 -7.26
CA SER A 311 2.81 29.10 -7.70
C SER A 311 1.61 28.40 -7.08
N VAL A 312 0.80 29.12 -6.33
CA VAL A 312 -0.34 28.59 -5.60
C VAL A 312 -1.66 29.09 -6.21
N THR A 313 -2.56 28.17 -6.51
CA THR A 313 -3.96 28.47 -6.80
C THR A 313 -4.80 27.97 -5.63
N VAL A 314 -5.45 28.88 -4.92
CA VAL A 314 -6.41 28.50 -3.88
C VAL A 314 -7.79 28.41 -4.50
N GLN A 315 -8.43 27.25 -4.33
CA GLN A 315 -9.79 26.98 -4.81
C GLN A 315 -10.58 26.27 -3.72
N ILE A 316 -11.20 27.06 -2.86
CA ILE A 316 -12.01 26.57 -1.74
C ILE A 316 -13.30 25.96 -2.30
N PRO A 317 -13.57 24.67 -2.06
CA PRO A 317 -14.73 23.99 -2.60
C PRO A 317 -16.01 24.43 -1.87
N ASP A 318 -17.12 24.44 -2.61
CA ASP A 318 -18.44 24.47 -2.01
C ASP A 318 -18.72 23.10 -1.36
N ARG A 319 -18.72 23.06 -0.04
CA ARG A 319 -18.88 21.83 0.76
C ARG A 319 -20.34 21.51 1.09
N ARG A 320 -21.29 22.01 0.32
CA ARG A 320 -22.69 21.59 0.44
C ARG A 320 -22.92 20.32 -0.35
N ASN A 321 -23.74 19.42 0.19
CA ASN A 321 -24.24 18.28 -0.55
C ASN A 321 -24.96 18.79 -1.79
N ARG A 322 -24.58 18.32 -2.96
CA ARG A 322 -25.16 18.77 -4.22
C ARG A 322 -25.05 17.69 -5.30
N ALA A 323 -26.05 17.65 -6.15
CA ALA A 323 -25.92 17.00 -7.44
C ALA A 323 -24.93 17.80 -8.31
N ILE A 324 -23.96 17.11 -8.91
CA ILE A 324 -23.07 17.66 -9.94
C ILE A 324 -23.59 17.35 -11.33
N ASP A 325 -24.44 16.34 -11.45
CA ASP A 325 -25.20 16.02 -12.65
C ASP A 325 -26.49 15.27 -12.25
N ASP A 326 -27.63 15.74 -12.69
CA ASP A 326 -28.93 15.11 -12.48
C ASP A 326 -29.37 14.27 -13.69
N PHE A 327 -28.47 14.15 -14.66
CA PHE A 327 -28.69 13.46 -15.92
C PHE A 327 -29.93 13.96 -16.70
N SER A 328 -30.40 15.17 -16.45
CA SER A 328 -31.50 15.77 -17.23
C SER A 328 -31.08 16.04 -18.68
N ASP A 329 -29.80 16.33 -18.91
CA ASP A 329 -29.16 16.41 -20.22
C ASP A 329 -27.92 15.52 -20.31
N ALA A 330 -28.13 14.29 -20.74
CA ALA A 330 -27.04 13.35 -20.92
C ALA A 330 -26.26 13.55 -22.24
N SER A 331 -26.54 14.55 -23.03
CA SER A 331 -25.81 14.86 -24.28
C SER A 331 -24.36 15.28 -24.01
N SER A 332 -24.04 15.72 -22.79
CA SER A 332 -22.69 16.08 -22.34
C SER A 332 -21.84 14.88 -21.91
N TRP A 333 -22.39 13.66 -21.96
CA TRP A 333 -21.70 12.43 -21.62
C TRP A 333 -21.36 11.63 -22.87
N ASP A 334 -20.12 11.19 -22.97
CA ASP A 334 -19.70 10.26 -24.01
C ASP A 334 -20.18 8.84 -23.67
N ILE A 335 -20.90 8.22 -24.61
CA ILE A 335 -21.43 6.87 -24.43
C ILE A 335 -20.71 5.93 -25.37
N THR A 336 -20.05 4.91 -24.80
CA THR A 336 -19.42 3.82 -25.53
C THR A 336 -19.98 2.48 -25.11
N ASN A 337 -19.94 1.49 -25.98
CA ASN A 337 -20.52 0.21 -25.68
C ASN A 337 -19.85 -0.95 -26.44
N SER A 338 -20.19 -2.18 -26.03
CA SER A 338 -19.92 -3.40 -26.77
C SER A 338 -21.17 -4.28 -26.77
N ALA A 339 -21.50 -4.85 -27.93
CA ALA A 339 -22.64 -5.75 -28.15
C ALA A 339 -24.04 -5.14 -27.89
N LEU A 340 -24.15 -3.80 -27.89
CA LEU A 340 -25.41 -3.08 -27.81
C LEU A 340 -25.64 -2.31 -29.12
N LYS A 341 -26.90 -2.23 -29.55
CA LYS A 341 -27.34 -1.52 -30.77
C LYS A 341 -28.50 -0.57 -30.43
N ASP A 342 -28.78 0.32 -31.37
CA ASP A 342 -29.92 1.22 -31.34
C ASP A 342 -29.98 2.03 -30.02
N ILE A 343 -28.81 2.45 -29.53
CA ILE A 343 -28.74 3.20 -28.28
C ILE A 343 -29.42 4.55 -28.48
N SER A 344 -30.41 4.82 -27.63
CA SER A 344 -31.09 6.11 -27.57
C SER A 344 -31.04 6.67 -26.15
N ILE A 345 -30.85 8.00 -26.07
CA ILE A 345 -30.83 8.76 -24.85
C ILE A 345 -32.20 9.44 -24.73
N VAL A 346 -32.96 9.09 -23.70
CA VAL A 346 -34.33 9.58 -23.50
C VAL A 346 -34.41 10.33 -22.19
N PRO A 347 -34.42 11.67 -22.18
CA PRO A 347 -34.63 12.45 -20.96
C PRO A 347 -35.99 12.09 -20.31
N THR A 348 -36.00 12.06 -18.99
CA THR A 348 -37.19 11.80 -18.16
C THR A 348 -37.27 12.83 -17.04
N ALA A 349 -38.38 12.87 -16.32
CA ALA A 349 -38.52 13.76 -15.17
C ALA A 349 -37.58 13.42 -13.98
N GLN A 350 -36.88 12.27 -14.04
CA GLN A 350 -35.99 11.76 -12.98
C GLN A 350 -34.60 11.39 -13.52
N GLY A 351 -34.09 12.09 -14.52
CA GLY A 351 -32.81 11.83 -15.15
C GLY A 351 -32.94 11.34 -16.59
N THR A 352 -32.11 10.40 -17.02
CA THR A 352 -32.06 9.90 -18.40
C THR A 352 -32.17 8.40 -18.45
N GLU A 353 -32.94 7.89 -19.39
CA GLU A 353 -32.98 6.47 -19.78
C GLU A 353 -32.06 6.23 -20.99
N LEU A 354 -31.12 5.32 -20.83
CA LEU A 354 -30.34 4.75 -21.92
C LEU A 354 -31.05 3.48 -22.40
N ARG A 355 -31.74 3.58 -23.54
CA ARG A 355 -32.44 2.45 -24.16
C ARG A 355 -31.58 1.83 -25.23
N TYR A 356 -31.53 0.52 -25.28
CA TYR A 356 -30.72 -0.22 -26.25
C TYR A 356 -31.33 -1.57 -26.61
N THR A 357 -30.89 -2.13 -27.73
CA THR A 357 -31.19 -3.51 -28.15
C THR A 357 -29.94 -4.37 -27.95
N PHE A 358 -30.07 -5.51 -27.28
CA PHE A 358 -28.95 -6.44 -27.13
C PHE A 358 -28.69 -7.22 -28.43
N SER A 359 -27.43 -7.21 -28.91
CA SER A 359 -27.12 -7.83 -30.20
C SER A 359 -26.42 -9.17 -30.15
N SER A 360 -26.00 -9.64 -29.03
CA SER A 360 -25.09 -10.75 -28.78
C SER A 360 -23.61 -10.35 -28.86
N GLY A 361 -22.79 -10.94 -28.01
CA GLY A 361 -21.35 -10.71 -27.98
C GLY A 361 -20.70 -11.23 -26.70
N ARG A 362 -19.37 -11.34 -26.74
CA ARG A 362 -18.55 -11.60 -25.56
C ARG A 362 -18.35 -10.29 -24.79
N ALA A 363 -18.50 -10.34 -23.47
CA ALA A 363 -18.26 -9.21 -22.59
C ALA A 363 -19.01 -7.90 -22.99
N PRO A 364 -20.36 -7.91 -23.05
CA PRO A 364 -21.12 -6.69 -23.34
C PRO A 364 -20.97 -5.68 -22.20
N TYR A 365 -20.88 -4.39 -22.57
CA TYR A 365 -20.81 -3.29 -21.62
C TYR A 365 -21.49 -2.03 -22.14
N LEU A 366 -21.87 -1.17 -21.21
CA LEU A 366 -22.21 0.22 -21.44
C LEU A 366 -21.28 1.08 -20.57
N GLN A 367 -20.64 2.07 -21.16
CA GLN A 367 -19.81 3.02 -20.45
C GLN A 367 -20.29 4.44 -20.73
N ILE A 368 -20.42 5.22 -19.67
CA ILE A 368 -20.61 6.67 -19.73
C ILE A 368 -19.35 7.36 -19.23
N ALA A 369 -18.91 8.38 -19.91
CA ALA A 369 -17.69 9.09 -19.61
C ALA A 369 -17.90 10.61 -19.65
N LYS A 370 -17.31 11.31 -18.70
CA LYS A 370 -17.27 12.77 -18.63
C LYS A 370 -16.14 13.18 -17.71
N ASP A 371 -15.29 14.07 -18.16
CA ASP A 371 -14.23 14.61 -17.32
C ASP A 371 -14.80 15.59 -16.29
N ILE A 372 -14.85 15.17 -15.03
CA ILE A 372 -15.27 16.00 -13.90
C ILE A 372 -14.07 16.21 -12.99
N TYR A 373 -13.64 17.45 -12.80
CA TYR A 373 -12.49 17.80 -12.00
C TYR A 373 -12.88 18.15 -10.58
N LEU A 374 -12.24 17.46 -9.62
CA LEU A 374 -12.36 17.65 -8.19
C LEU A 374 -11.08 18.31 -7.68
N TYR A 375 -11.18 19.50 -7.14
CA TYR A 375 -10.04 20.24 -6.58
C TYR A 375 -9.85 19.95 -5.09
N SER A 376 -10.80 19.26 -4.49
CA SER A 376 -10.72 18.64 -3.17
C SER A 376 -11.67 17.45 -3.17
N LEU A 377 -11.40 16.45 -2.34
CA LEU A 377 -12.26 15.28 -2.28
C LEU A 377 -13.50 15.56 -1.39
N PRO A 378 -14.71 15.17 -1.84
CA PRO A 378 -15.87 15.07 -0.97
C PRO A 378 -15.68 13.90 0.02
N ASP A 379 -16.53 13.80 1.05
CA ASP A 379 -16.53 12.64 1.94
C ASP A 379 -16.96 11.38 1.18
N SER A 380 -17.94 11.54 0.27
CA SER A 380 -18.30 10.48 -0.68
C SER A 380 -18.85 11.05 -2.00
N MET A 381 -18.70 10.26 -3.08
CA MET A 381 -19.46 10.42 -4.31
C MET A 381 -20.61 9.41 -4.33
N ARG A 382 -21.78 9.82 -4.80
CA ARG A 382 -22.95 8.96 -4.94
C ARG A 382 -23.49 9.00 -6.35
N ILE A 383 -23.73 7.83 -6.93
CA ILE A 383 -24.36 7.68 -8.24
C ILE A 383 -25.61 6.84 -8.06
N THR A 384 -26.75 7.41 -8.41
CA THR A 384 -28.04 6.71 -8.37
C THR A 384 -28.40 6.25 -9.78
N LEU A 385 -28.64 4.96 -9.93
CA LEU A 385 -29.04 4.35 -11.20
C LEU A 385 -30.05 3.22 -11.00
N ASN A 386 -30.73 2.84 -12.09
CA ASN A 386 -31.60 1.68 -12.13
C ASN A 386 -31.29 0.89 -13.40
N THR A 387 -30.88 -0.35 -13.25
CA THR A 387 -30.50 -1.18 -14.39
C THR A 387 -31.68 -1.82 -15.12
N GLY A 388 -32.92 -1.59 -14.65
CA GLY A 388 -34.11 -2.21 -15.20
C GLY A 388 -33.99 -3.74 -15.20
N ALA A 389 -34.40 -4.37 -16.28
CA ALA A 389 -34.23 -5.81 -16.50
C ALA A 389 -32.79 -6.22 -16.89
N THR A 390 -31.87 -5.26 -17.02
CA THR A 390 -30.48 -5.55 -17.36
C THR A 390 -29.75 -6.11 -16.14
N GLN A 391 -29.23 -7.32 -16.23
CA GLN A 391 -28.35 -7.87 -15.21
C GLN A 391 -26.92 -7.37 -15.43
N VAL A 392 -26.43 -6.59 -14.50
CA VAL A 392 -25.07 -6.05 -14.48
C VAL A 392 -24.25 -6.90 -13.52
N SER A 393 -23.16 -7.47 -14.01
CA SER A 393 -22.26 -8.30 -13.20
C SER A 393 -21.41 -7.47 -12.25
N LYS A 394 -20.93 -6.32 -12.75
CA LYS A 394 -20.18 -5.33 -11.97
C LYS A 394 -20.23 -3.95 -12.62
N ILE A 395 -19.97 -2.94 -11.83
CA ILE A 395 -19.77 -1.56 -12.29
C ILE A 395 -18.35 -1.15 -11.93
N ALA A 396 -17.61 -0.62 -12.89
CA ALA A 396 -16.28 -0.07 -12.67
C ALA A 396 -16.29 1.45 -12.81
N LEU A 397 -15.79 2.13 -11.81
CA LEU A 397 -15.58 3.57 -11.79
C LEU A 397 -14.11 3.87 -12.05
N SER A 398 -13.84 4.77 -13.00
CA SER A 398 -12.48 5.22 -13.34
C SER A 398 -12.23 6.62 -12.85
N MET A 399 -11.18 6.78 -12.06
CA MET A 399 -10.67 8.07 -11.59
C MET A 399 -9.17 8.18 -11.87
N LYS A 400 -8.70 9.40 -12.02
CA LYS A 400 -7.28 9.70 -12.21
C LYS A 400 -6.87 10.89 -11.36
N ASN A 401 -5.78 10.77 -10.62
CA ASN A 401 -5.15 11.92 -9.98
C ASN A 401 -4.12 12.57 -10.91
N ASN A 402 -3.69 13.78 -10.56
CA ASN A 402 -2.75 14.54 -11.36
C ASN A 402 -1.31 13.98 -11.35
N ALA A 403 -0.93 13.29 -10.28
CA ALA A 403 0.41 12.71 -10.12
C ALA A 403 0.59 11.37 -10.87
N SER A 404 -0.50 10.71 -11.28
CA SER A 404 -0.46 9.38 -11.91
C SER A 404 -0.66 9.45 -13.42
N SER A 405 0.11 8.66 -14.16
CA SER A 405 -0.11 8.42 -15.60
C SER A 405 -1.26 7.46 -15.86
N THR A 406 -1.65 6.63 -14.87
CA THR A 406 -2.69 5.61 -14.96
C THR A 406 -3.94 5.99 -14.19
N SER A 407 -5.09 5.44 -14.61
CA SER A 407 -6.35 5.61 -13.90
C SER A 407 -6.52 4.53 -12.84
N THR A 408 -7.08 4.91 -11.70
CA THR A 408 -7.51 3.96 -10.66
C THR A 408 -8.91 3.46 -10.97
N LEU A 409 -9.12 2.14 -10.90
CA LEU A 409 -10.42 1.49 -11.08
C LEU A 409 -10.95 1.00 -9.75
N THR A 410 -12.21 1.35 -9.45
CA THR A 410 -12.96 0.80 -8.30
C THR A 410 -14.15 0.02 -8.83
N GLU A 411 -14.31 -1.22 -8.40
CA GLU A 411 -15.36 -2.11 -8.89
C GLU A 411 -16.43 -2.35 -7.82
N PHE A 412 -17.69 -2.42 -8.25
CA PHE A 412 -18.87 -2.69 -7.43
C PHE A 412 -19.61 -3.89 -8.00
N GLU A 413 -19.95 -4.82 -7.14
CA GLU A 413 -20.68 -6.05 -7.49
C GLU A 413 -22.08 -6.07 -6.84
N ASN A 414 -22.85 -7.11 -7.10
CA ASN A 414 -24.18 -7.31 -6.52
C ASN A 414 -25.17 -6.17 -6.86
N ILE A 415 -25.20 -5.75 -8.11
CA ILE A 415 -26.07 -4.68 -8.58
C ILE A 415 -27.50 -5.22 -8.73
N PRO A 416 -28.49 -4.69 -7.97
CA PRO A 416 -29.87 -5.15 -8.05
C PRO A 416 -30.54 -4.74 -9.37
N GLN A 417 -31.49 -5.55 -9.84
CA GLN A 417 -32.32 -5.26 -11.01
C GLN A 417 -33.63 -4.60 -10.61
N ASN A 418 -34.22 -3.82 -11.52
CA ASN A 418 -35.56 -3.23 -11.41
C ASN A 418 -35.80 -2.38 -10.16
N THR A 419 -34.73 -1.87 -9.56
CA THR A 419 -34.79 -0.99 -8.40
C THR A 419 -33.71 0.08 -8.48
N ASP A 420 -33.96 1.22 -7.85
CA ASP A 420 -32.95 2.24 -7.70
C ASP A 420 -31.82 1.74 -6.79
N HIS A 421 -30.62 1.89 -7.28
CA HIS A 421 -29.41 1.52 -6.57
C HIS A 421 -28.49 2.72 -6.42
N VAL A 422 -28.04 2.95 -5.21
CA VAL A 422 -27.09 4.02 -4.91
C VAL A 422 -25.70 3.42 -4.72
N ILE A 423 -24.80 3.71 -5.64
CA ILE A 423 -23.38 3.44 -5.49
C ILE A 423 -22.80 4.57 -4.66
N SER A 424 -22.33 4.29 -3.46
CA SER A 424 -21.66 5.27 -2.60
C SER A 424 -20.17 4.94 -2.51
N ILE A 425 -19.33 5.90 -2.85
CA ILE A 425 -17.88 5.77 -2.91
C ILE A 425 -17.30 6.69 -1.85
N PRO A 426 -16.85 6.16 -0.71
CA PRO A 426 -16.13 6.96 0.28
C PRO A 426 -14.80 7.42 -0.31
N MET A 427 -14.53 8.72 -0.27
CA MET A 427 -13.35 9.32 -0.90
C MET A 427 -12.18 9.48 0.05
N ASN A 428 -12.41 9.52 1.36
CA ASN A 428 -11.36 9.47 2.36
C ASN A 428 -10.68 8.09 2.34
N GLY A 429 -9.47 8.02 1.96
CA GLY A 429 -8.71 6.78 1.77
C GLY A 429 -8.78 6.20 0.36
N TYR A 430 -9.41 6.90 -0.59
CA TYR A 430 -9.32 6.55 -2.01
C TYR A 430 -7.88 6.65 -2.54
N PHE A 431 -7.11 7.59 -1.99
CA PHE A 431 -5.66 7.71 -2.17
C PHE A 431 -4.98 7.57 -0.81
N GLU A 432 -3.82 6.92 -0.78
CA GLU A 432 -3.05 6.67 0.43
C GLU A 432 -2.76 7.96 1.21
N ASN A 433 -2.48 9.05 0.50
CA ASN A 433 -2.31 10.39 1.07
C ASN A 433 -3.14 11.42 0.31
N TYR A 434 -4.44 11.51 0.60
CA TYR A 434 -5.37 12.46 -0.05
C TYR A 434 -5.05 13.95 0.24
N ARG A 435 -4.13 14.23 1.16
CA ARG A 435 -3.64 15.57 1.48
C ARG A 435 -2.46 16.00 0.62
N ASP A 436 -1.89 15.11 -0.18
CA ASP A 436 -0.81 15.45 -1.09
C ASP A 436 -1.36 16.38 -2.20
N MET A 437 -0.88 17.62 -2.23
CA MET A 437 -1.31 18.62 -3.21
C MET A 437 -0.99 18.22 -4.66
N SER A 438 -0.02 17.34 -4.88
CA SER A 438 0.32 16.84 -6.22
C SER A 438 -0.79 16.00 -6.85
N LEU A 439 -1.70 15.47 -6.04
CA LEU A 439 -2.82 14.65 -6.53
C LEU A 439 -3.88 15.47 -7.26
N TYR A 440 -4.01 16.78 -6.96
CA TYR A 440 -5.10 17.61 -7.48
C TYR A 440 -4.74 18.36 -8.76
N PRO A 441 -5.73 18.55 -9.66
CA PRO A 441 -7.11 18.08 -9.55
C PRO A 441 -7.24 16.58 -9.74
N VAL A 442 -8.13 15.95 -8.98
CA VAL A 442 -8.56 14.57 -9.22
C VAL A 442 -9.66 14.59 -10.28
N LYS A 443 -9.59 13.71 -11.25
CA LYS A 443 -10.52 13.63 -12.36
C LYS A 443 -11.36 12.35 -12.29
N PHE A 444 -12.68 12.47 -12.15
CA PHE A 444 -13.60 11.40 -12.53
C PHE A 444 -13.61 11.29 -14.05
N GLN A 445 -13.53 10.07 -14.58
CA GLN A 445 -13.44 9.83 -16.02
C GLN A 445 -14.63 9.06 -16.57
N SER A 446 -15.03 7.97 -15.93
CA SER A 446 -16.11 7.12 -16.46
C SER A 446 -16.70 6.17 -15.44
N LEU A 447 -17.93 5.75 -15.75
CA LEU A 447 -18.64 4.64 -15.12
C LEU A 447 -18.92 3.59 -16.20
N LYS A 448 -18.46 2.36 -16.00
CA LYS A 448 -18.62 1.24 -16.93
C LYS A 448 -19.43 0.12 -16.30
N LEU A 449 -20.58 -0.21 -16.90
CA LEU A 449 -21.46 -1.28 -16.48
C LEU A 449 -21.15 -2.52 -17.32
N PHE A 450 -20.71 -3.59 -16.70
CA PHE A 450 -20.48 -4.89 -17.34
C PHE A 450 -21.77 -5.72 -17.32
N ILE A 451 -22.33 -5.94 -18.49
CA ILE A 451 -23.62 -6.59 -18.65
C ILE A 451 -23.43 -8.10 -18.72
N LEU A 452 -24.24 -8.87 -18.02
CA LEU A 452 -24.21 -10.33 -18.10
C LEU A 452 -24.96 -10.78 -19.36
N GLY A 453 -24.24 -11.03 -20.44
CA GLY A 453 -24.82 -11.37 -21.75
C GLY A 453 -25.67 -12.64 -21.76
N SER A 454 -25.39 -13.61 -20.87
CA SER A 454 -26.17 -14.83 -20.73
C SER A 454 -27.59 -14.61 -20.16
N SER A 455 -27.82 -13.46 -19.52
CA SER A 455 -29.12 -13.08 -18.97
C SER A 455 -29.96 -12.23 -19.92
N GLN A 456 -29.40 -11.90 -21.10
CA GLN A 456 -30.07 -11.06 -22.10
C GLN A 456 -30.43 -11.86 -23.37
N THR A 457 -31.53 -11.50 -23.99
CA THR A 457 -32.01 -12.12 -25.24
C THR A 457 -31.67 -11.18 -26.40
N ALA A 458 -30.96 -11.68 -27.40
CA ALA A 458 -30.63 -10.91 -28.59
C ALA A 458 -31.90 -10.40 -29.31
N GLY A 459 -31.92 -9.15 -29.71
CA GLY A 459 -33.04 -8.48 -30.34
C GLY A 459 -34.06 -7.88 -29.37
N ASN A 460 -33.96 -8.15 -28.07
CA ASN A 460 -34.86 -7.55 -27.09
C ASN A 460 -34.37 -6.17 -26.66
N PRO A 461 -35.28 -5.22 -26.39
CA PRO A 461 -34.97 -3.92 -25.84
C PRO A 461 -34.73 -3.99 -24.34
N TYR A 462 -33.80 -3.16 -23.86
CA TYR A 462 -33.46 -2.98 -22.46
C TYR A 462 -33.30 -1.50 -22.14
N THR A 463 -33.39 -1.16 -20.86
CA THR A 463 -33.25 0.23 -20.39
C THR A 463 -32.42 0.26 -19.14
N ILE A 464 -31.51 1.22 -19.06
CA ILE A 464 -30.77 1.61 -17.85
C ILE A 464 -31.07 3.07 -17.58
N ALA A 465 -31.57 3.40 -16.40
CA ALA A 465 -31.84 4.78 -15.99
C ALA A 465 -30.68 5.30 -15.14
N LEU A 466 -30.19 6.48 -15.52
CA LEU A 466 -29.24 7.29 -14.76
C LEU A 466 -30.02 8.44 -14.11
N LYS A 467 -29.90 8.61 -12.80
CA LYS A 467 -30.76 9.54 -12.07
C LYS A 467 -30.03 10.74 -11.48
N GLU A 468 -28.92 10.49 -10.77
CA GLU A 468 -28.17 11.54 -10.08
C GLU A 468 -26.74 11.15 -9.85
N PHE A 469 -25.84 12.12 -9.99
CA PHE A 469 -24.46 12.04 -9.54
C PHE A 469 -24.19 13.18 -8.55
N SER A 470 -23.97 12.84 -7.29
CA SER A 470 -23.88 13.80 -6.19
C SER A 470 -22.52 13.73 -5.49
N LEU A 471 -22.07 14.89 -5.02
CA LEU A 471 -20.99 15.01 -4.03
C LEU A 471 -21.60 15.21 -2.66
N ILE A 472 -21.15 14.43 -1.69
CA ILE A 472 -21.61 14.45 -0.31
C ILE A 472 -20.50 14.96 0.58
N TYR A 473 -20.80 15.95 1.38
CA TYR A 473 -19.95 16.52 2.43
C TYR A 473 -20.72 16.43 3.74
N ASP A 474 -20.29 15.58 4.65
CA ASP A 474 -21.01 15.29 5.92
C ASP A 474 -20.94 16.43 6.95
N GLY A 475 -20.42 17.60 6.53
CA GLY A 475 -20.37 18.80 7.37
C GLY A 475 -19.38 18.71 8.52
N ILE A 476 -18.58 17.68 8.58
CA ILE A 476 -17.51 17.52 9.58
C ILE A 476 -16.43 18.55 9.21
N THR A 477 -16.45 19.67 9.87
CA THR A 477 -15.29 20.56 9.96
C THR A 477 -14.24 19.80 10.76
N VAL A 478 -13.39 19.05 10.08
CA VAL A 478 -12.22 18.48 10.73
C VAL A 478 -11.26 19.64 10.97
N ASN A 479 -11.41 20.31 12.10
CA ASN A 479 -10.33 21.10 12.67
C ASN A 479 -9.28 20.10 13.14
N VAL A 480 -8.46 19.58 12.22
CA VAL A 480 -7.27 18.81 12.57
C VAL A 480 -6.18 19.82 12.89
N SER A 481 -6.23 20.33 14.10
CA SER A 481 -5.13 21.09 14.68
C SER A 481 -4.08 20.18 15.32
N ASN A 482 -3.95 18.92 14.91
CA ASN A 482 -2.80 18.09 15.29
C ASN A 482 -2.70 16.80 14.44
N PRO A 483 -1.72 16.67 13.52
CA PRO A 483 -1.47 15.42 12.81
C PRO A 483 -0.92 14.30 13.72
N GLU A 484 -0.47 14.61 14.94
CA GLU A 484 0.06 13.63 15.89
C GLU A 484 -0.98 12.72 16.53
N ILE A 485 -2.29 12.99 16.40
CA ILE A 485 -3.33 12.22 17.10
C ILE A 485 -3.99 11.17 16.20
N ALA A 486 -3.90 11.29 14.89
CA ALA A 486 -4.63 10.41 13.95
C ALA A 486 -4.01 9.00 13.79
N SER A 487 -2.80 8.75 14.29
CA SER A 487 -2.10 7.46 14.13
C SER A 487 -2.12 6.56 15.37
N LEU A 488 -2.80 6.92 16.45
CA LEU A 488 -2.62 6.29 17.76
C LEU A 488 -3.71 5.30 18.19
N LEU A 489 -4.82 5.15 17.48
CA LEU A 489 -5.85 4.18 17.84
C LEU A 489 -5.61 2.83 17.16
N ARG A 490 -4.82 1.98 17.81
CA ARG A 490 -4.76 0.56 17.47
C ARG A 490 -5.96 -0.15 18.09
N VAL A 491 -6.71 -0.87 17.24
CA VAL A 491 -7.79 -1.74 17.65
C VAL A 491 -7.30 -3.18 17.58
N TYR A 492 -7.48 -3.92 18.66
CA TYR A 492 -7.06 -5.31 18.74
C TYR A 492 -8.07 -6.19 19.51
N PRO A 493 -8.15 -7.50 19.21
CA PRO A 493 -7.47 -8.18 18.09
C PRO A 493 -8.01 -7.66 16.75
N ASN A 494 -7.12 -7.53 15.77
CA ASN A 494 -7.49 -7.27 14.38
C ASN A 494 -6.43 -7.95 13.48
N PRO A 495 -6.74 -9.09 12.81
CA PRO A 495 -8.08 -9.68 12.65
C PRO A 495 -8.73 -10.20 13.93
N VAL A 496 -10.07 -10.16 13.96
CA VAL A 496 -10.94 -10.72 14.99
C VAL A 496 -11.25 -12.17 14.63
N GLU A 497 -11.10 -13.10 15.57
CA GLU A 497 -11.47 -14.51 15.31
C GLU A 497 -12.98 -14.71 15.35
N ALA A 498 -13.47 -15.71 14.61
CA ALA A 498 -14.89 -16.02 14.56
C ALA A 498 -15.46 -16.35 15.96
N GLY A 499 -16.51 -15.64 16.36
CA GLY A 499 -17.13 -15.78 17.67
C GLY A 499 -16.59 -14.83 18.74
N GLU A 500 -15.55 -14.09 18.48
CA GLU A 500 -15.11 -12.98 19.33
C GLU A 500 -16.12 -11.83 19.23
N SER A 501 -16.60 -11.36 20.36
CA SER A 501 -17.64 -10.32 20.40
C SER A 501 -17.16 -8.97 20.92
N GLN A 502 -15.86 -8.84 21.13
CA GLN A 502 -15.23 -7.64 21.70
C GLN A 502 -13.92 -7.33 21.01
N ILE A 503 -13.60 -6.03 20.92
CA ILE A 503 -12.30 -5.50 20.51
C ILE A 503 -11.86 -4.46 21.51
N HIS A 504 -10.58 -4.14 21.52
CA HIS A 504 -9.98 -3.18 22.44
C HIS A 504 -9.26 -2.07 21.71
N PHE A 505 -9.17 -0.90 22.32
CA PHE A 505 -8.29 0.18 21.86
C PHE A 505 -7.80 1.00 23.06
N VAL A 506 -6.68 1.68 22.92
CA VAL A 506 -6.13 2.52 23.98
C VAL A 506 -6.52 3.98 23.75
N LEU A 507 -7.18 4.57 24.74
CA LEU A 507 -7.52 5.99 24.76
C LEU A 507 -6.36 6.77 25.41
N PRO A 508 -5.66 7.65 24.69
CA PRO A 508 -4.44 8.31 25.20
C PRO A 508 -4.72 9.35 26.29
N GLN A 509 -5.91 9.91 26.31
CA GLN A 509 -6.37 10.89 27.30
C GLN A 509 -7.87 10.79 27.50
N ASN A 510 -8.38 11.36 28.60
CA ASN A 510 -9.82 11.40 28.85
C ASN A 510 -10.57 12.09 27.71
N ALA A 511 -11.62 11.47 27.21
CA ALA A 511 -12.43 12.02 26.13
C ALA A 511 -13.90 11.60 26.24
N ASP A 512 -14.78 12.35 25.59
CA ASP A 512 -16.15 11.91 25.32
C ASP A 512 -16.10 10.97 24.10
N VAL A 513 -16.45 9.68 24.32
CA VAL A 513 -16.25 8.61 23.34
C VAL A 513 -17.56 8.05 22.84
N ASN A 514 -17.68 8.00 21.51
CA ASN A 514 -18.74 7.33 20.78
C ASN A 514 -18.13 6.40 19.73
N CYS A 515 -18.70 5.20 19.57
CA CYS A 515 -18.23 4.23 18.58
C CYS A 515 -19.37 3.79 17.67
N GLU A 516 -19.09 3.70 16.38
CA GLU A 516 -20.03 3.24 15.35
C GLU A 516 -19.37 2.19 14.47
N LEU A 517 -20.03 1.05 14.29
CA LEU A 517 -19.56 -0.06 13.46
C LEU A 517 -20.44 -0.18 12.21
N TYR A 518 -19.81 -0.21 11.06
CA TYR A 518 -20.46 -0.28 9.75
C TYR A 518 -20.01 -1.51 8.95
N ASN A 519 -20.89 -2.05 8.14
CA ASN A 519 -20.47 -2.97 7.08
C ASN A 519 -19.91 -2.18 5.87
N LEU A 520 -19.32 -2.89 4.89
CA LEU A 520 -18.77 -2.25 3.69
C LEU A 520 -19.84 -1.54 2.80
N GLY A 521 -21.11 -1.88 2.99
CA GLY A 521 -22.22 -1.19 2.33
C GLY A 521 -22.62 0.14 2.99
N GLY A 522 -21.90 0.56 4.06
CA GLY A 522 -22.18 1.79 4.81
C GLY A 522 -23.37 1.70 5.77
N GLN A 523 -23.92 0.49 5.99
CA GLN A 523 -24.98 0.27 6.95
C GLN A 523 -24.41 0.24 8.36
N LEU A 524 -24.97 1.05 9.26
CA LEU A 524 -24.65 1.03 10.68
C LEU A 524 -25.12 -0.30 11.30
N LEU A 525 -24.21 -1.07 11.87
CA LEU A 525 -24.49 -2.35 12.53
C LEU A 525 -24.61 -2.23 14.04
N ASN A 526 -23.76 -1.36 14.63
CA ASN A 526 -23.74 -1.13 16.07
C ASN A 526 -23.30 0.29 16.38
N ARG A 527 -23.86 0.85 17.46
CA ARG A 527 -23.45 2.13 18.04
C ARG A 527 -23.34 1.98 19.55
N VAL A 528 -22.21 2.44 20.11
CA VAL A 528 -21.94 2.41 21.53
C VAL A 528 -21.57 3.81 22.00
N GLU A 529 -22.41 4.41 22.83
CA GLU A 529 -22.16 5.71 23.47
C GLU A 529 -21.53 5.48 24.84
N MET A 530 -20.26 5.84 24.98
CA MET A 530 -19.50 5.63 26.22
C MET A 530 -19.45 6.91 27.08
N GLY A 531 -19.73 8.06 26.49
CA GLY A 531 -19.66 9.36 27.17
C GLY A 531 -18.24 9.69 27.63
N GLN A 532 -18.14 10.40 28.75
CA GLN A 532 -16.84 10.76 29.35
C GLN A 532 -16.07 9.52 29.81
N THR A 533 -15.08 9.14 29.05
CA THR A 533 -14.28 7.92 29.25
C THR A 533 -12.86 8.30 29.67
N PRO A 534 -12.31 7.70 30.72
CA PRO A 534 -10.94 7.96 31.18
C PRO A 534 -9.92 7.37 30.20
N ALA A 535 -8.70 7.94 30.19
CA ALA A 535 -7.56 7.38 29.46
C ALA A 535 -7.27 5.95 29.91
N GLY A 536 -6.87 5.10 28.98
CA GLY A 536 -6.54 3.69 29.22
C GLY A 536 -7.12 2.76 28.16
N GLU A 537 -7.04 1.47 28.42
CA GLU A 537 -7.59 0.44 27.57
C GLU A 537 -9.12 0.42 27.64
N ILE A 538 -9.75 0.49 26.49
CA ILE A 538 -11.20 0.50 26.33
C ILE A 538 -11.65 -0.77 25.64
N THR A 539 -12.64 -1.45 26.19
CA THR A 539 -13.27 -2.61 25.58
C THR A 539 -14.56 -2.20 24.87
N LEU A 540 -14.64 -2.52 23.58
CA LEU A 540 -15.80 -2.22 22.74
C LEU A 540 -16.50 -3.52 22.35
N PRO A 541 -17.78 -3.72 22.71
CA PRO A 541 -18.57 -4.84 22.22
C PRO A 541 -18.94 -4.61 20.75
N ILE A 542 -18.60 -5.57 19.88
CA ILE A 542 -18.93 -5.55 18.45
C ILE A 542 -20.03 -6.54 18.06
N GLY A 543 -20.45 -7.38 18.98
CA GLY A 543 -21.44 -8.44 18.72
C GLY A 543 -20.86 -9.59 17.90
N ASN A 544 -21.72 -10.53 17.51
CA ASN A 544 -21.33 -11.66 16.65
C ASN A 544 -21.38 -11.21 15.20
N LEU A 545 -20.23 -10.90 14.65
CA LEU A 545 -20.08 -10.52 13.23
C LEU A 545 -19.78 -11.75 12.37
N ALA A 546 -20.30 -11.77 11.15
CA ALA A 546 -19.91 -12.76 10.15
C ALA A 546 -18.49 -12.48 9.63
N SER A 547 -17.83 -13.49 9.08
CA SER A 547 -16.53 -13.30 8.41
C SER A 547 -16.63 -12.20 7.33
N GLY A 548 -15.74 -11.24 7.37
CA GLY A 548 -15.79 -10.10 6.47
C GLY A 548 -15.00 -8.89 6.95
N THR A 549 -15.12 -7.81 6.20
CA THR A 549 -14.50 -6.52 6.52
C THR A 549 -15.56 -5.52 6.99
N TYR A 550 -15.22 -4.77 8.04
CA TYR A 550 -16.07 -3.77 8.67
C TYR A 550 -15.28 -2.48 8.86
N LEU A 551 -15.99 -1.36 9.02
CA LEU A 551 -15.42 -0.06 9.35
C LEU A 551 -15.89 0.36 10.75
N LEU A 552 -14.95 0.53 11.65
CA LEU A 552 -15.20 1.10 12.98
C LEU A 552 -14.86 2.58 12.96
N LYS A 553 -15.81 3.44 13.36
CA LYS A 553 -15.56 4.84 13.63
C LYS A 553 -15.56 5.06 15.15
N ILE A 554 -14.51 5.68 15.66
CA ILE A 554 -14.36 6.05 17.06
C ILE A 554 -14.33 7.57 17.14
N TYR A 555 -15.34 8.16 17.75
CA TYR A 555 -15.41 9.59 17.97
C TYR A 555 -14.82 9.91 19.34
N ARG A 556 -13.89 10.85 19.40
CA ARG A 556 -13.27 11.37 20.61
C ARG A 556 -13.48 12.87 20.67
N ASN A 557 -14.26 13.37 21.63
CA ASN A 557 -14.62 14.80 21.70
C ASN A 557 -15.13 15.35 20.35
N GLY A 558 -15.93 14.54 19.61
CA GLY A 558 -16.46 14.90 18.30
C GLY A 558 -15.49 14.69 17.10
N ILE A 559 -14.25 14.27 17.33
CA ILE A 559 -13.27 13.93 16.27
C ILE A 559 -13.37 12.43 16.00
N ALA A 560 -13.54 12.04 14.72
CA ALA A 560 -13.68 10.65 14.31
C ALA A 560 -12.37 10.05 13.80
N ASP A 561 -11.97 8.93 14.39
CA ASP A 561 -10.98 8.01 13.83
C ASP A 561 -11.69 6.85 13.14
N SER A 562 -11.15 6.36 12.04
CA SER A 562 -11.72 5.23 11.31
C SER A 562 -10.72 4.10 11.23
N VAL A 563 -11.15 2.91 11.65
CA VAL A 563 -10.31 1.71 11.69
C VAL A 563 -11.00 0.58 10.92
N LYS A 564 -10.26 -0.06 10.02
CA LYS A 564 -10.73 -1.28 9.34
C LYS A 564 -10.64 -2.47 10.28
N ILE A 565 -11.75 -3.19 10.47
CA ILE A 565 -11.83 -4.43 11.25
C ILE A 565 -12.01 -5.61 10.29
N ILE A 566 -11.18 -6.61 10.44
CA ILE A 566 -11.26 -7.86 9.67
C ILE A 566 -11.75 -8.95 10.62
N VAL A 567 -12.84 -9.64 10.29
CA VAL A 567 -13.36 -10.81 11.01
C VAL A 567 -13.09 -12.05 10.16
N LYS A 568 -12.39 -13.04 10.73
CA LYS A 568 -12.03 -14.30 10.05
C LYS A 568 -13.18 -15.30 10.04
#